data_aef55fb66efa8ef234c8b021736ee3c6
#
_entry.id   aef55fb66efa8ef234c8b021736ee3c6
#
_cell.length_a   1.000
_cell.length_b   1.000
_cell.length_c   1.000
_cell.angle_alpha   90.00
_cell.angle_beta   90.00
_cell.angle_gamma   90.00
#
_symmetry.space_group_name_H-M   'P 1'
#
loop_
_entity.id
_entity.type
_entity.pdbx_description
1 polymer ?
#
loop_
_entity_poly.entity_id
_entity_poly.type
_entity_poly.pdbx_seq_one_letter_code
_entity_poly.pdbx_strand_id
1 'polypeptide(L)'
;MRYAETHRLLGSILVGVCHSDLGDSFEAASGYYEAKWQWQRIRDNQEWIAIYNSTDDPHIPIAEARFVAAQLRCSYFEFTDRGHFVDRRQFPEIVEFVRRKLAK
;
A
#
# COMPACT_ATOMS: atom_id res chain seq x y z
N MET A 1 -5.55 2.52 3.72
CA MET A 1 -6.05 1.16 4.05
C MET A 1 -7.20 1.16 5.05
N ARG A 2 -7.15 1.97 6.10
CA ARG A 2 -8.21 2.00 7.13
C ARG A 2 -9.61 2.26 6.57
N TYR A 3 -9.71 3.15 5.59
CA TYR A 3 -10.99 3.44 4.95
C TYR A 3 -11.66 2.19 4.39
N ALA A 4 -10.87 1.31 3.80
CA ALA A 4 -11.38 0.08 3.18
C ALA A 4 -11.84 -0.98 4.20
N GLU A 5 -11.54 -0.81 5.49
CA GLU A 5 -12.06 -1.70 6.53
C GLU A 5 -13.57 -1.55 6.68
N THR A 6 -14.11 -0.38 6.37
CA THR A 6 -15.52 -0.05 6.62
C THR A 6 -16.27 0.44 5.38
N HIS A 7 -15.57 0.70 4.27
CA HIS A 7 -16.17 1.27 3.05
C HIS A 7 -15.78 0.45 1.83
N ARG A 8 -16.72 0.34 0.89
CA ARG A 8 -16.44 -0.33 -0.37
C ARG A 8 -15.75 0.60 -1.33
N LEU A 9 -14.73 0.08 -2.02
CA LEU A 9 -13.95 0.78 -3.04
C LEU A 9 -13.92 -0.05 -4.31
N LEU A 10 -13.67 0.59 -5.45
CA LEU A 10 -13.38 -0.15 -6.69
C LEU A 10 -12.02 -0.84 -6.57
N GLY A 11 -11.01 -0.12 -6.12
CA GLY A 11 -9.68 -0.66 -5.94
C GLY A 11 -8.76 0.35 -5.25
N SER A 12 -7.56 -0.10 -4.93
CA SER A 12 -6.55 0.72 -4.26
C SER A 12 -5.19 0.59 -4.92
N ILE A 13 -4.51 1.71 -5.01
CA ILE A 13 -3.08 1.77 -5.33
C ILE A 13 -2.37 2.24 -4.07
N LEU A 14 -1.50 1.41 -3.53
CA LEU A 14 -0.76 1.70 -2.30
C LEU A 14 0.71 1.84 -2.66
N VAL A 15 1.26 3.01 -2.40
CA VAL A 15 2.65 3.33 -2.75
C VAL A 15 3.41 3.64 -1.48
N GLY A 16 4.53 2.95 -1.25
CA GLY A 16 5.31 3.13 -0.03
C GLY A 16 4.53 2.75 1.22
N VAL A 17 3.85 1.60 1.19
CA VAL A 17 2.93 1.20 2.25
C VAL A 17 3.64 0.65 3.47
N CYS A 18 3.07 0.89 4.66
CA CYS A 18 3.46 0.24 5.90
C CYS A 18 2.22 -0.08 6.73
N HIS A 19 2.38 -0.95 7.74
CA HIS A 19 1.28 -1.34 8.63
C HIS A 19 1.51 -0.97 10.09
N SER A 20 2.71 -0.52 10.43
CA SER A 20 3.08 -0.13 11.80
C SER A 20 3.59 1.31 11.83
N ASP A 21 3.70 1.87 13.03
CA ASP A 21 4.21 3.23 13.23
C ASP A 21 5.73 3.32 13.06
N LEU A 22 6.41 2.19 12.86
CA LEU A 22 7.87 2.09 12.70
C LEU A 22 8.64 2.63 13.91
N GLY A 23 7.98 2.73 15.07
CA GLY A 23 8.58 3.31 16.27
C GLY A 23 8.60 4.84 16.27
N ASP A 24 7.97 5.48 15.29
CA ASP A 24 7.89 6.94 15.21
C ASP A 24 6.80 7.45 16.13
N SER A 25 7.17 8.34 17.07
CA SER A 25 6.24 8.85 18.07
C SER A 25 5.13 9.72 17.48
N PHE A 26 5.39 10.44 16.39
CA PHE A 26 4.36 11.24 15.73
C PHE A 26 3.35 10.33 15.03
N GLU A 27 3.81 9.26 14.39
CA GLU A 27 2.92 8.29 13.75
C GLU A 27 2.09 7.54 14.78
N ALA A 28 2.71 7.16 15.91
CA ALA A 28 2.00 6.51 17.01
C ALA A 28 0.91 7.42 17.58
N ALA A 29 1.20 8.72 17.73
CA ALA A 29 0.26 9.69 18.28
C ALA A 29 -0.95 9.92 17.38
N SER A 30 -0.85 9.63 16.08
CA SER A 30 -1.97 9.77 15.15
C SER A 30 -3.11 8.78 15.42
N GLY A 31 -2.81 7.67 16.11
CA GLY A 31 -3.78 6.61 16.36
C GLY A 31 -4.06 5.70 15.17
N TYR A 32 -3.50 6.00 14.00
CA TYR A 32 -3.76 5.26 12.77
C TYR A 32 -3.33 3.79 12.88
N TYR A 33 -2.25 3.52 13.60
CA TYR A 33 -1.66 2.18 13.71
C TYR A 33 -2.04 1.43 15.00
N GLU A 34 -2.81 2.03 15.89
CA GLU A 34 -3.13 1.43 17.19
C GLU A 34 -3.98 0.18 17.08
N ALA A 35 -5.05 0.23 16.30
CA ALA A 35 -5.98 -0.88 16.17
C ALA A 35 -5.41 -1.94 15.24
N LYS A 36 -5.75 -3.20 15.52
CA LYS A 36 -5.43 -4.30 14.60
C LYS A 36 -6.06 -4.05 13.25
N TRP A 37 -5.32 -4.39 12.19
CA TRP A 37 -5.82 -4.28 10.83
C TRP A 37 -6.82 -5.38 10.55
N GLN A 38 -7.93 -5.03 9.91
CA GLN A 38 -8.94 -6.00 9.48
C GLN A 38 -8.68 -6.39 8.03
N TRP A 39 -7.64 -7.20 7.83
CA TRP A 39 -7.12 -7.54 6.50
C TRP A 39 -8.17 -8.12 5.57
N GLN A 40 -9.01 -9.03 6.08
CA GLN A 40 -10.04 -9.64 5.25
C GLN A 40 -11.06 -8.62 4.76
N ARG A 41 -11.45 -7.67 5.61
CA ARG A 41 -12.39 -6.62 5.20
C ARG A 41 -11.78 -5.70 4.16
N ILE A 42 -10.49 -5.38 4.30
CA ILE A 42 -9.79 -4.56 3.31
C ILE A 42 -9.81 -5.25 1.95
N ARG A 43 -9.57 -6.57 1.92
CA ARG A 43 -9.63 -7.35 0.68
C ARG A 43 -11.04 -7.41 0.12
N ASP A 44 -12.02 -7.73 0.96
CA ASP A 44 -13.39 -8.01 0.51
C ASP A 44 -14.13 -6.76 0.05
N ASN A 45 -13.71 -5.59 0.53
CA ASN A 45 -14.36 -4.33 0.21
C ASN A 45 -13.87 -3.68 -1.08
N GLN A 46 -13.05 -4.38 -1.87
CA GLN A 46 -12.59 -3.84 -3.16
C GLN A 46 -12.30 -4.97 -4.14
N GLU A 47 -12.36 -4.63 -5.43
CA GLU A 47 -12.18 -5.62 -6.49
C GLU A 47 -10.72 -5.96 -6.74
N TRP A 48 -9.82 -4.98 -6.52
CA TRP A 48 -8.38 -5.18 -6.73
C TRP A 48 -7.57 -4.25 -5.84
N ILE A 49 -6.34 -4.69 -5.56
CA ILE A 49 -5.37 -3.90 -4.78
C ILE A 49 -4.01 -4.08 -5.45
N ALA A 50 -3.26 -2.99 -5.62
CA ALA A 50 -1.89 -3.04 -6.10
C ALA A 50 -0.97 -2.29 -5.14
N ILE A 51 0.18 -2.87 -4.84
CA ILE A 51 1.17 -2.27 -3.95
C ILE A 51 2.47 -2.04 -4.73
N TYR A 52 3.03 -0.85 -4.58
CA TYR A 52 4.29 -0.43 -5.20
C TYR A 52 5.23 0.04 -4.11
N ASN A 53 6.31 -0.72 -3.86
CA ASN A 53 7.32 -0.36 -2.88
C ASN A 53 8.71 -0.58 -3.47
N SER A 54 9.71 0.07 -2.90
CA SER A 54 11.10 -0.07 -3.33
C SER A 54 11.97 -0.51 -2.16
N THR A 55 12.95 -1.38 -2.44
CA THR A 55 13.85 -1.89 -1.40
C THR A 55 14.79 -0.82 -0.86
N ASP A 56 15.02 0.25 -1.61
CA ASP A 56 15.90 1.36 -1.21
C ASP A 56 15.13 2.52 -0.56
N ASP A 57 13.86 2.33 -0.22
CA ASP A 57 13.07 3.34 0.47
C ASP A 57 13.72 3.66 1.82
N PRO A 58 14.14 4.93 2.07
CA PRO A 58 14.81 5.28 3.32
C PRO A 58 13.85 5.40 4.51
N HIS A 59 12.54 5.46 4.27
CA HIS A 59 11.53 5.68 5.29
C HIS A 59 10.80 4.41 5.68
N ILE A 60 10.55 3.52 4.72
CA ILE A 60 9.74 2.32 4.93
C ILE A 60 10.58 1.07 4.66
N PRO A 61 10.86 0.26 5.67
CA PRO A 61 11.55 -1.02 5.46
C PRO A 61 10.70 -1.91 4.55
N ILE A 62 11.34 -2.59 3.61
CA ILE A 62 10.62 -3.42 2.63
C ILE A 62 9.83 -4.54 3.29
N ALA A 63 10.24 -4.99 4.47
CA ALA A 63 9.52 -6.00 5.22
C ALA A 63 8.08 -5.58 5.55
N GLU A 64 7.84 -4.27 5.76
CA GLU A 64 6.50 -3.74 5.98
C GLU A 64 5.59 -3.99 4.78
N ALA A 65 6.08 -3.64 3.58
CA ALA A 65 5.33 -3.82 2.35
C ALA A 65 5.07 -5.30 2.05
N ARG A 66 6.07 -6.13 2.25
CA ARG A 66 5.95 -7.57 2.02
C ARG A 66 4.92 -8.21 2.94
N PHE A 67 4.88 -7.76 4.20
CA PHE A 67 3.88 -8.23 5.16
C PHE A 67 2.47 -7.83 4.71
N VAL A 68 2.26 -6.57 4.36
CA VAL A 68 0.95 -6.08 3.90
C VAL A 68 0.50 -6.84 2.65
N ALA A 69 1.40 -7.03 1.69
CA ALA A 69 1.08 -7.74 0.45
C ALA A 69 0.64 -9.19 0.73
N ALA A 70 1.31 -9.86 1.66
CA ALA A 70 0.95 -11.22 2.05
C ALA A 70 -0.44 -11.27 2.70
N GLN A 71 -0.76 -10.30 3.56
CA GLN A 71 -2.06 -10.24 4.22
C GLN A 71 -3.18 -9.92 3.24
N LEU A 72 -2.95 -9.03 2.29
CA LEU A 72 -3.96 -8.60 1.33
C LEU A 72 -4.08 -9.52 0.11
N ARG A 73 -3.09 -10.38 -0.13
CA ARG A 73 -3.06 -11.31 -1.26
C ARG A 73 -3.32 -10.59 -2.58
N CYS A 74 -2.62 -9.50 -2.77
CA CYS A 74 -2.86 -8.57 -3.87
C CYS A 74 -1.74 -8.59 -4.91
N SER A 75 -1.87 -7.75 -5.93
CA SER A 75 -0.79 -7.50 -6.88
C SER A 75 0.31 -6.70 -6.17
N TYR A 76 1.54 -7.18 -6.24
CA TYR A 76 2.66 -6.55 -5.56
C TYR A 76 3.82 -6.34 -6.52
N PHE A 77 4.33 -5.11 -6.56
CA PHE A 77 5.42 -4.70 -7.44
C PHE A 77 6.54 -4.09 -6.61
N GLU A 78 7.70 -4.73 -6.64
CA GLU A 78 8.84 -4.32 -5.85
C GLU A 78 9.93 -3.76 -6.77
N PHE A 79 10.43 -2.59 -6.41
CA PHE A 79 11.50 -1.91 -7.14
C PHE A 79 12.74 -1.84 -6.27
N THR A 80 13.85 -1.40 -6.86
CA THR A 80 15.13 -1.29 -6.15
C THR A 80 15.72 0.11 -6.20
N ASP A 81 15.09 1.04 -6.93
CA ASP A 81 15.65 2.35 -7.25
C ASP A 81 14.63 3.49 -7.21
N ARG A 82 13.46 3.27 -6.60
CA ARG A 82 12.40 4.27 -6.58
C ARG A 82 12.29 5.04 -5.24
N GLY A 83 13.06 4.65 -4.22
CA GLY A 83 13.00 5.25 -2.89
C GLY A 83 11.57 5.21 -2.36
N HIS A 84 11.11 6.36 -1.82
CA HIS A 84 9.72 6.49 -1.36
C HIS A 84 8.82 7.08 -2.45
N PHE A 85 9.23 6.99 -3.71
CA PHE A 85 8.51 7.47 -4.89
C PHE A 85 8.29 8.99 -4.93
N VAL A 86 9.02 9.74 -4.12
CA VAL A 86 8.84 11.21 -4.01
C VAL A 86 9.56 11.99 -5.10
N ASP A 87 10.61 11.41 -5.69
CA ASP A 87 11.44 12.09 -6.69
C ASP A 87 10.96 11.90 -8.12
N ARG A 88 9.87 11.17 -8.30
CA ARG A 88 9.32 10.90 -9.62
C ARG A 88 8.01 11.63 -9.83
N ARG A 89 7.84 12.15 -11.05
CA ARG A 89 6.62 12.84 -11.47
C ARG A 89 5.75 11.98 -12.38
N GLN A 90 6.31 10.89 -12.92
CA GLN A 90 5.60 10.00 -13.82
C GLN A 90 5.71 8.56 -13.32
N PHE A 91 4.60 7.87 -13.32
CA PHE A 91 4.52 6.47 -12.87
C PHE A 91 3.77 5.65 -13.91
N PRO A 92 4.42 5.37 -15.07
CA PRO A 92 3.74 4.69 -16.18
C PRO A 92 3.23 3.29 -15.80
N GLU A 93 3.92 2.60 -14.90
CA GLU A 93 3.51 1.27 -14.43
C GLU A 93 2.16 1.34 -13.70
N ILE A 94 1.97 2.37 -12.89
CA ILE A 94 0.73 2.57 -12.13
C ILE A 94 -0.40 2.95 -13.08
N VAL A 95 -0.15 3.87 -13.98
CA VAL A 95 -1.14 4.31 -14.96
C VAL A 95 -1.60 3.13 -15.81
N GLU A 96 -0.67 2.30 -16.29
CA GLU A 96 -0.99 1.13 -17.10
C GLU A 96 -1.80 0.11 -16.32
N PHE A 97 -1.46 -0.13 -15.05
CA PHE A 97 -2.20 -1.05 -14.19
C PHE A 97 -3.67 -0.59 -14.06
N VAL A 98 -3.88 0.68 -13.71
CA VAL A 98 -5.22 1.24 -13.54
C VAL A 98 -6.00 1.18 -14.85
N ARG A 99 -5.36 1.52 -15.97
CA ARG A 99 -5.99 1.49 -17.29
C ARG A 99 -6.51 0.09 -17.61
N ARG A 100 -5.70 -0.94 -17.36
CA ARG A 100 -6.12 -2.33 -17.60
C ARG A 100 -7.30 -2.74 -16.71
N LYS A 101 -7.30 -2.30 -15.46
CA LYS A 101 -8.38 -2.62 -14.53
C LYS A 101 -9.69 -1.93 -14.91
N LEU A 102 -9.61 -0.72 -15.44
CA LEU A 102 -10.79 0.03 -15.87
C LEU A 102 -11.32 -0.39 -17.25
N ALA A 103 -10.52 -1.08 -18.02
CA ALA A 103 -10.88 -1.48 -19.41
C ALA A 103 -11.73 -2.75 -19.47
N LYS A 104 -12.20 -3.27 -18.38
CA LYS A 104 -13.00 -4.50 -18.31
C LYS A 104 -14.28 -4.44 -19.15
#